data_8cbf33ef91fb6585fb4f6357eebfcc77
#
_entry.id   8cbf33ef91fb6585fb4f6357eebfcc77
#
_cell.length_a   1.000
_cell.length_b   1.000
_cell.length_c   1.000
_cell.angle_alpha   90.00
_cell.angle_beta   90.00
_cell.angle_gamma   90.00
#
_symmetry.space_group_name_H-M   'P 1'
#
loop_
_entity.id
_entity.type
_entity.pdbx_description
1 polymer ?
#
loop_
_entity_poly.entity_id
_entity_poly.type
_entity_poly.pdbx_seq_one_letter_code
_entity_poly.pdbx_strand_id
1 'polypeptide(L)'
;SPDAAAPYATPSFAHGIVPFDHEISSNQHLTFSYAEQSFASANIPWDPDHDALHLKERGMFTNTALIISDQCPFTIKCATFDGDVKAPISERIELSGSMIGQLNDAMTFLNGHNRRDDGRQCPPDALREALVNAVLHRDYAFPGPTLVNIFPSRVEIVSLGGLMDGIEINDLLNGISQPRNPRLAELFTRLGFSENYGTGIRRIMEEYDEASDNPQIRVGTSSVVMVLPLPSQPSPGGSRTRGDATKGGSAQGADGHDAA
;
A
#
# COMPACT_ATOMS: atom_id res chain seq x y z
N SER A 1 -27.81 22.88 1.05
CA SER A 1 -27.11 22.31 -0.13
C SER A 1 -25.79 21.73 0.37
N PRO A 2 -25.52 20.43 0.21
CA PRO A 2 -24.20 19.91 0.53
C PRO A 2 -23.24 20.26 -0.62
N ASP A 3 -22.11 20.83 -0.27
CA ASP A 3 -21.02 21.17 -1.16
C ASP A 3 -20.61 19.94 -1.99
N ALA A 4 -20.72 20.08 -3.29
CA ALA A 4 -20.16 19.12 -4.23
C ALA A 4 -18.63 19.16 -4.10
N ALA A 5 -18.06 18.05 -3.69
CA ALA A 5 -16.61 17.87 -3.72
C ALA A 5 -16.11 18.19 -5.14
N ALA A 6 -15.17 19.13 -5.24
CA ALA A 6 -14.55 19.49 -6.50
C ALA A 6 -13.98 18.24 -7.16
N PRO A 7 -14.16 18.05 -8.48
CA PRO A 7 -13.55 16.95 -9.18
C PRO A 7 -12.01 17.07 -9.04
N TYR A 8 -11.38 16.00 -8.59
CA TYR A 8 -9.92 15.93 -8.49
C TYR A 8 -9.29 16.33 -9.83
N ALA A 9 -8.44 17.34 -9.78
CA ALA A 9 -7.63 17.70 -10.93
C ALA A 9 -6.81 16.46 -11.31
N THR A 10 -6.99 15.98 -12.53
CA THR A 10 -6.12 14.95 -13.11
C THR A 10 -4.68 15.46 -13.01
N PRO A 11 -3.75 14.69 -12.42
CA PRO A 11 -2.37 15.13 -12.31
C PRO A 11 -1.86 15.47 -13.71
N SER A 12 -1.41 16.68 -13.90
CA SER A 12 -0.70 17.09 -15.12
C SER A 12 0.67 16.42 -15.05
N PHE A 13 0.85 15.30 -15.77
CA PHE A 13 2.18 14.73 -15.94
C PHE A 13 3.05 15.76 -16.65
N ALA A 14 4.05 16.25 -15.95
CA ALA A 14 5.04 17.14 -16.54
C ALA A 14 5.62 16.44 -17.77
N HIS A 15 5.54 17.09 -18.94
CA HIS A 15 6.10 16.66 -20.22
C HIS A 15 5.34 15.62 -21.06
N GLY A 16 4.02 15.43 -20.88
CA GLY A 16 3.22 14.67 -21.85
C GLY A 16 3.53 13.16 -21.91
N ILE A 17 4.19 12.61 -20.89
CA ILE A 17 4.43 11.16 -20.79
C ILE A 17 3.12 10.50 -20.35
N VAL A 18 2.62 9.60 -21.19
CA VAL A 18 1.45 8.77 -20.87
C VAL A 18 1.87 7.74 -19.82
N PRO A 19 1.17 7.61 -18.67
CA PRO A 19 1.46 6.56 -17.72
C PRO A 19 1.36 5.17 -18.34
N PHE A 20 2.21 4.24 -17.91
CA PHE A 20 2.21 2.88 -18.43
C PHE A 20 0.82 2.23 -18.38
N ASP A 21 0.10 2.39 -17.30
CA ASP A 21 -1.22 1.81 -17.09
C ASP A 21 -2.31 2.40 -18.00
N HIS A 22 -2.07 3.56 -18.62
CA HIS A 22 -2.97 4.16 -19.62
C HIS A 22 -2.75 3.62 -21.04
N GLU A 23 -1.60 3.04 -21.33
CA GLU A 23 -1.28 2.55 -22.67
C GLU A 23 -2.11 1.32 -23.05
N ILE A 24 -2.32 1.13 -24.34
CA ILE A 24 -2.96 -0.08 -24.86
C ILE A 24 -2.02 -1.26 -24.66
N SER A 25 -2.55 -2.34 -24.10
CA SER A 25 -1.81 -3.56 -23.87
C SER A 25 -1.42 -4.22 -25.20
N SER A 26 -0.19 -4.71 -25.28
CA SER A 26 0.25 -5.54 -26.40
C SER A 26 -0.45 -6.90 -26.45
N ASN A 27 -0.95 -7.39 -25.29
CA ASN A 27 -1.77 -8.59 -25.21
C ASN A 27 -3.25 -8.22 -25.13
N GLN A 28 -4.02 -8.66 -26.13
CA GLN A 28 -5.47 -8.44 -26.21
C GLN A 28 -6.28 -9.70 -25.86
N HIS A 29 -5.60 -10.81 -25.50
CA HIS A 29 -6.24 -12.06 -25.08
C HIS A 29 -6.13 -12.20 -23.57
N LEU A 30 -6.91 -11.38 -22.83
CA LEU A 30 -6.88 -11.32 -21.37
C LEU A 30 -8.12 -12.02 -20.78
N THR A 31 -7.90 -12.74 -19.69
CA THR A 31 -8.92 -13.30 -18.81
C THR A 31 -8.76 -12.74 -17.40
N PHE A 32 -9.83 -12.76 -16.61
CA PHE A 32 -9.90 -12.02 -15.34
C PHE A 32 -10.51 -12.84 -14.21
N SER A 33 -10.27 -14.15 -14.19
CA SER A 33 -10.91 -15.07 -13.23
C SER A 33 -10.71 -14.62 -11.78
N TYR A 34 -9.49 -14.18 -11.44
CA TYR A 34 -9.17 -13.73 -10.10
C TYR A 34 -9.75 -12.34 -9.80
N ALA A 35 -9.67 -11.42 -10.75
CA ALA A 35 -10.24 -10.08 -10.59
C ALA A 35 -11.76 -10.14 -10.41
N GLU A 36 -12.48 -10.93 -11.24
CA GLU A 36 -13.92 -11.16 -11.11
C GLU A 36 -14.30 -11.66 -9.71
N GLN A 37 -13.58 -12.65 -9.20
CA GLN A 37 -13.81 -13.18 -7.86
C GLN A 37 -13.56 -12.11 -6.78
N SER A 38 -12.52 -11.28 -6.94
CA SER A 38 -12.19 -10.21 -5.99
C SER A 38 -13.24 -9.12 -5.97
N PHE A 39 -13.77 -8.72 -7.14
CA PHE A 39 -14.87 -7.78 -7.25
C PHE A 39 -16.15 -8.32 -6.60
N ALA A 40 -16.46 -9.59 -6.86
CA ALA A 40 -17.61 -10.26 -6.23
C ALA A 40 -17.49 -10.28 -4.70
N SER A 41 -16.30 -10.58 -4.18
CA SER A 41 -16.02 -10.59 -2.73
C SER A 41 -16.15 -9.20 -2.11
N ALA A 42 -15.86 -8.15 -2.84
CA ALA A 42 -16.04 -6.76 -2.44
C ALA A 42 -17.47 -6.23 -2.63
N ASN A 43 -18.40 -7.06 -3.14
CA ASN A 43 -19.74 -6.66 -3.55
C ASN A 43 -19.76 -5.55 -4.62
N ILE A 44 -18.79 -5.56 -5.51
CA ILE A 44 -18.68 -4.62 -6.63
C ILE A 44 -19.03 -5.39 -7.92
N PRO A 45 -19.95 -4.89 -8.76
CA PRO A 45 -20.25 -5.51 -10.03
C PRO A 45 -18.99 -5.59 -10.92
N TRP A 46 -18.74 -6.77 -11.48
CA TRP A 46 -17.70 -6.97 -12.45
C TRP A 46 -18.22 -6.69 -13.86
N ASP A 47 -17.67 -5.69 -14.50
CA ASP A 47 -17.92 -5.38 -15.90
C ASP A 47 -16.64 -4.80 -16.52
N PRO A 48 -15.86 -5.60 -17.26
CA PRO A 48 -14.61 -5.14 -17.86
C PRO A 48 -14.80 -4.08 -18.96
N ASP A 49 -16.02 -3.89 -19.44
CA ASP A 49 -16.37 -2.84 -20.39
C ASP A 49 -16.82 -1.54 -19.73
N HIS A 50 -16.95 -1.53 -18.40
CA HIS A 50 -17.34 -0.33 -17.67
C HIS A 50 -16.24 0.72 -17.68
N ASP A 51 -16.52 1.91 -18.22
CA ASP A 51 -15.55 3.00 -18.41
C ASP A 51 -14.79 3.36 -17.15
N ALA A 52 -15.45 3.33 -15.99
CA ALA A 52 -14.83 3.69 -14.71
C ALA A 52 -13.77 2.69 -14.21
N LEU A 53 -13.62 1.53 -14.82
CA LEU A 53 -12.54 0.59 -14.50
C LEU A 53 -11.29 0.82 -15.36
N HIS A 54 -11.40 1.59 -16.43
CA HIS A 54 -10.32 1.89 -17.37
C HIS A 54 -9.60 0.67 -17.96
N LEU A 55 -10.28 -0.48 -18.01
CA LEU A 55 -9.71 -1.73 -18.54
C LEU A 55 -9.64 -1.74 -20.05
N LYS A 56 -10.51 -0.97 -20.70
CA LYS A 56 -10.54 -0.81 -22.16
C LYS A 56 -10.52 0.65 -22.57
N GLU A 57 -9.85 0.91 -23.67
CA GLU A 57 -9.88 2.18 -24.36
C GLU A 57 -10.07 1.92 -25.86
N ARG A 58 -11.10 2.53 -26.46
CA ARG A 58 -11.49 2.29 -27.86
C ARG A 58 -11.69 0.79 -28.18
N GLY A 59 -12.24 0.03 -27.25
CA GLY A 59 -12.50 -1.40 -27.38
C GLY A 59 -11.29 -2.31 -27.19
N MET A 60 -10.10 -1.76 -26.93
CA MET A 60 -8.86 -2.51 -26.70
C MET A 60 -8.47 -2.49 -25.23
N PHE A 61 -7.96 -3.62 -24.72
CA PHE A 61 -7.47 -3.69 -23.34
C PHE A 61 -6.25 -2.79 -23.12
N THR A 62 -6.24 -2.12 -21.97
CA THR A 62 -5.15 -1.28 -21.50
C THR A 62 -4.15 -2.09 -20.68
N ASN A 63 -3.00 -1.48 -20.33
CA ASN A 63 -2.06 -2.11 -19.40
C ASN A 63 -2.61 -2.19 -17.95
N THR A 64 -3.59 -1.37 -17.57
CA THR A 64 -4.35 -1.60 -16.32
C THR A 64 -5.00 -2.99 -16.36
N ALA A 65 -5.67 -3.32 -17.48
CA ALA A 65 -6.27 -4.65 -17.66
C ALA A 65 -5.20 -5.75 -17.63
N LEU A 66 -4.06 -5.57 -18.30
CA LEU A 66 -2.97 -6.52 -18.28
C LEU A 66 -2.46 -6.83 -16.87
N ILE A 67 -2.26 -5.80 -16.05
CA ILE A 67 -1.73 -5.94 -14.68
C ILE A 67 -2.67 -6.76 -13.79
N ILE A 68 -3.99 -6.60 -13.94
CA ILE A 68 -4.97 -7.34 -13.12
C ILE A 68 -5.46 -8.64 -13.76
N SER A 69 -5.05 -8.93 -14.99
CA SER A 69 -5.45 -10.15 -15.70
C SER A 69 -4.74 -11.39 -15.19
N ASP A 70 -5.27 -12.57 -15.52
CA ASP A 70 -4.63 -13.86 -15.26
C ASP A 70 -3.31 -14.01 -16.05
N GLN A 71 -3.10 -13.21 -17.11
CA GLN A 71 -1.90 -13.16 -17.96
C GLN A 71 -0.90 -12.07 -17.56
N CYS A 72 -1.02 -11.48 -16.37
CA CYS A 72 -0.09 -10.48 -15.89
C CYS A 72 1.37 -10.99 -15.96
N PRO A 73 2.27 -10.30 -16.67
CA PRO A 73 3.65 -10.75 -16.83
C PRO A 73 4.56 -10.34 -15.65
N PHE A 74 4.06 -9.51 -14.75
CA PHE A 74 4.81 -9.00 -13.61
C PHE A 74 4.62 -9.91 -12.41
N THR A 75 5.69 -10.08 -11.60
CA THR A 75 5.70 -11.00 -10.47
C THR A 75 6.10 -10.31 -9.17
N ILE A 76 5.68 -10.90 -8.04
CA ILE A 76 6.17 -10.59 -6.72
C ILE A 76 6.98 -11.79 -6.25
N LYS A 77 8.21 -11.57 -5.78
CA LYS A 77 9.04 -12.59 -5.16
C LYS A 77 9.17 -12.31 -3.67
N CYS A 78 8.86 -13.32 -2.87
CA CYS A 78 9.01 -13.27 -1.43
C CYS A 78 10.10 -14.23 -1.00
N ALA A 79 10.93 -13.80 -0.06
CA ALA A 79 11.98 -14.62 0.52
C ALA A 79 12.18 -14.34 2.00
N THR A 80 12.54 -15.38 2.76
CA THR A 80 13.01 -15.29 4.14
C THR A 80 14.50 -15.58 4.20
N PHE A 81 15.19 -14.92 5.12
CA PHE A 81 16.64 -15.04 5.30
C PHE A 81 16.98 -15.44 6.74
N ASP A 82 17.99 -16.32 6.91
CA ASP A 82 18.44 -16.79 8.22
C ASP A 82 19.24 -15.73 9.01
N GLY A 83 19.67 -14.66 8.36
CA GLY A 83 20.46 -13.59 8.97
C GLY A 83 20.30 -12.26 8.24
N ASP A 84 20.78 -11.19 8.84
CA ASP A 84 20.62 -9.81 8.34
C ASP A 84 21.63 -9.41 7.25
N VAL A 85 22.73 -10.13 7.13
CA VAL A 85 23.81 -9.83 6.16
C VAL A 85 24.28 -11.11 5.51
N LYS A 86 24.28 -11.14 4.16
CA LYS A 86 24.78 -12.28 3.34
C LYS A 86 24.29 -13.65 3.80
N ALA A 87 23.09 -13.70 4.35
CA ALA A 87 22.52 -14.94 4.85
C ALA A 87 21.93 -15.78 3.71
N PRO A 88 21.91 -17.11 3.87
CA PRO A 88 21.20 -17.97 2.95
C PRO A 88 19.69 -17.66 2.98
N ILE A 89 19.04 -17.92 1.87
CA ILE A 89 17.57 -17.87 1.76
C ILE A 89 17.04 -19.16 2.38
N SER A 90 16.16 -19.05 3.38
CA SER A 90 15.51 -20.18 4.04
C SER A 90 14.30 -20.65 3.25
N GLU A 91 13.49 -19.72 2.78
CA GLU A 91 12.30 -19.99 1.99
C GLU A 91 12.13 -18.92 0.91
N ARG A 92 11.61 -19.31 -0.24
CA ARG A 92 11.29 -18.38 -1.32
C ARG A 92 10.08 -18.86 -2.11
N ILE A 93 9.26 -17.89 -2.54
CA ILE A 93 8.18 -18.12 -3.48
C ILE A 93 8.22 -17.04 -4.58
N GLU A 94 7.73 -17.39 -5.76
CA GLU A 94 7.45 -16.45 -6.83
C GLU A 94 5.96 -16.51 -7.15
N LEU A 95 5.30 -15.38 -7.02
CA LEU A 95 3.88 -15.21 -7.26
C LEU A 95 3.66 -14.70 -8.68
N SER A 96 2.66 -15.23 -9.36
CA SER A 96 2.33 -14.92 -10.76
C SER A 96 0.83 -14.87 -10.98
N GLY A 97 0.40 -14.47 -12.18
CA GLY A 97 -1.01 -14.22 -12.48
C GLY A 97 -1.47 -12.83 -12.05
N SER A 98 -2.76 -12.65 -11.86
CA SER A 98 -3.34 -11.34 -11.50
C SER A 98 -2.59 -10.67 -10.35
N MET A 99 -2.23 -9.38 -10.53
CA MET A 99 -1.56 -8.62 -9.46
C MET A 99 -2.41 -8.51 -8.19
N ILE A 100 -3.74 -8.55 -8.31
CA ILE A 100 -4.66 -8.61 -7.16
C ILE A 100 -4.41 -9.90 -6.35
N GLY A 101 -4.27 -11.03 -7.05
CA GLY A 101 -3.96 -12.31 -6.44
C GLY A 101 -2.59 -12.32 -5.78
N GLN A 102 -1.59 -11.84 -6.50
CA GLN A 102 -0.22 -11.76 -5.99
C GLN A 102 -0.12 -10.92 -4.72
N LEU A 103 -0.86 -9.80 -4.63
CA LEU A 103 -0.91 -8.98 -3.41
C LEU A 103 -1.47 -9.77 -2.22
N ASN A 104 -2.59 -10.48 -2.41
CA ASN A 104 -3.20 -11.28 -1.35
C ASN A 104 -2.27 -12.41 -0.89
N ASP A 105 -1.62 -13.09 -1.83
CA ASP A 105 -0.70 -14.17 -1.53
C ASP A 105 0.58 -13.67 -0.86
N ALA A 106 1.11 -12.52 -1.29
CA ALA A 106 2.27 -11.87 -0.66
C ALA A 106 1.94 -11.41 0.76
N MET A 107 0.73 -10.88 1.01
CA MET A 107 0.28 -10.56 2.37
C MET A 107 0.14 -11.81 3.24
N THR A 108 -0.34 -12.91 2.68
CA THR A 108 -0.42 -14.19 3.38
C THR A 108 0.96 -14.68 3.77
N PHE A 109 1.93 -14.61 2.85
CA PHE A 109 3.32 -14.96 3.12
C PHE A 109 3.93 -14.05 4.21
N LEU A 110 3.76 -12.72 4.08
CA LEU A 110 4.23 -11.76 5.07
C LEU A 110 3.66 -12.05 6.46
N ASN A 111 2.36 -12.24 6.57
CA ASN A 111 1.69 -12.50 7.84
C ASN A 111 2.14 -13.84 8.46
N GLY A 112 2.39 -14.85 7.64
CA GLY A 112 2.90 -16.15 8.09
C GLY A 112 4.31 -16.08 8.68
N HIS A 113 5.13 -15.14 8.21
CA HIS A 113 6.54 -15.00 8.62
C HIS A 113 6.82 -13.75 9.48
N ASN A 114 5.82 -12.90 9.70
CA ASN A 114 6.02 -11.63 10.42
C ASN A 114 6.29 -11.82 11.91
N ARG A 115 5.60 -12.80 12.56
CA ARG A 115 5.73 -13.02 13.99
C ARG A 115 6.98 -13.84 14.30
N ARG A 116 7.84 -13.31 15.19
CA ARG A 116 9.03 -13.99 15.70
C ARG A 116 8.68 -14.82 16.95
N ASP A 117 9.58 -15.75 17.29
CA ASP A 117 9.42 -16.62 18.47
C ASP A 117 9.32 -15.85 19.79
N ASP A 118 9.95 -14.69 19.86
CA ASP A 118 9.89 -13.77 20.99
C ASP A 118 8.63 -12.88 21.04
N GLY A 119 7.71 -13.07 20.10
CA GLY A 119 6.44 -12.34 19.97
C GLY A 119 6.54 -10.99 19.27
N ARG A 120 7.74 -10.56 18.86
CA ARG A 120 7.90 -9.33 18.08
C ARG A 120 7.36 -9.51 16.66
N GLN A 121 6.85 -8.43 16.10
CA GLN A 121 6.38 -8.38 14.71
C GLN A 121 6.41 -6.95 14.18
N CYS A 122 6.59 -6.80 12.89
CA CYS A 122 6.33 -5.51 12.24
C CYS A 122 4.83 -5.22 12.26
N PRO A 123 4.41 -3.96 12.40
CA PRO A 123 2.99 -3.61 12.33
C PRO A 123 2.35 -4.13 11.03
N PRO A 124 1.28 -4.95 11.10
CA PRO A 124 0.68 -5.54 9.90
C PRO A 124 0.14 -4.50 8.92
N ASP A 125 -0.40 -3.40 9.42
CA ASP A 125 -0.93 -2.32 8.57
C ASP A 125 0.19 -1.58 7.84
N ALA A 126 1.36 -1.40 8.47
CA ALA A 126 2.55 -0.85 7.81
C ALA A 126 3.06 -1.79 6.70
N LEU A 127 3.08 -3.10 6.93
CA LEU A 127 3.47 -4.08 5.92
C LEU A 127 2.53 -4.05 4.72
N ARG A 128 1.22 -4.01 4.97
CA ARG A 128 0.19 -3.93 3.93
C ARG A 128 0.35 -2.67 3.11
N GLU A 129 0.45 -1.53 3.76
CA GLU A 129 0.59 -0.23 3.09
C GLU A 129 1.87 -0.18 2.24
N ALA A 130 3.00 -0.65 2.78
CA ALA A 130 4.27 -0.70 2.06
C ALA A 130 4.20 -1.60 0.82
N LEU A 131 3.54 -2.76 0.90
CA LEU A 131 3.39 -3.67 -0.23
C LEU A 131 2.49 -3.09 -1.31
N VAL A 132 1.35 -2.51 -0.95
CA VAL A 132 0.43 -1.86 -1.90
C VAL A 132 1.15 -0.70 -2.59
N ASN A 133 1.84 0.15 -1.84
CA ASN A 133 2.64 1.26 -2.40
C ASN A 133 3.72 0.76 -3.37
N ALA A 134 4.39 -0.34 -3.06
CA ALA A 134 5.41 -0.91 -3.94
C ALA A 134 4.84 -1.34 -5.30
N VAL A 135 3.61 -1.81 -5.35
CA VAL A 135 2.91 -2.19 -6.59
C VAL A 135 2.38 -0.95 -7.33
N LEU A 136 1.77 0.00 -6.62
CA LEU A 136 1.18 1.21 -7.23
C LEU A 136 2.22 2.17 -7.82
N HIS A 137 3.38 2.27 -7.18
CA HIS A 137 4.45 3.17 -7.59
C HIS A 137 5.53 2.50 -8.44
N ARG A 138 5.41 1.16 -8.67
CA ARG A 138 6.32 0.43 -9.55
C ARG A 138 6.31 1.05 -10.96
N ASP A 139 7.50 1.11 -11.54
CA ASP A 139 7.64 1.35 -12.97
C ASP A 139 7.50 0.01 -13.73
N TYR A 140 6.35 -0.19 -14.36
CA TYR A 140 6.05 -1.40 -15.10
C TYR A 140 6.76 -1.47 -16.47
N ALA A 141 7.41 -0.41 -16.91
CA ALA A 141 8.30 -0.45 -18.08
C ALA A 141 9.62 -1.20 -17.77
N PHE A 142 10.01 -1.30 -16.48
CA PHE A 142 11.17 -2.08 -16.08
C PHE A 142 10.82 -3.57 -15.91
N PRO A 143 11.59 -4.47 -16.54
CA PRO A 143 11.46 -5.91 -16.29
C PRO A 143 11.95 -6.26 -14.87
N GLY A 144 11.44 -7.34 -14.31
CA GLY A 144 11.85 -7.86 -13.01
C GLY A 144 10.73 -7.85 -11.99
N PRO A 145 10.90 -8.52 -10.85
CA PRO A 145 9.89 -8.65 -9.82
C PRO A 145 9.89 -7.48 -8.84
N THR A 146 8.74 -7.26 -8.18
CA THR A 146 8.71 -6.62 -6.86
C THR A 146 9.26 -7.62 -5.85
N LEU A 147 10.13 -7.18 -4.90
CA LEU A 147 10.74 -8.08 -3.93
C LEU A 147 10.19 -7.81 -2.52
N VAL A 148 9.93 -8.89 -1.81
CA VAL A 148 9.58 -8.88 -0.39
C VAL A 148 10.60 -9.75 0.33
N ASN A 149 11.48 -9.12 1.10
CA ASN A 149 12.57 -9.78 1.80
C ASN A 149 12.36 -9.69 3.31
N ILE A 150 12.28 -10.83 3.98
CA ILE A 150 12.06 -10.93 5.42
C ILE A 150 13.37 -11.37 6.08
N PHE A 151 13.97 -10.46 6.83
CA PHE A 151 15.18 -10.69 7.62
C PHE A 151 14.83 -10.88 9.11
N PRO A 152 15.72 -11.40 9.94
CA PRO A 152 15.49 -11.49 11.39
C PRO A 152 15.16 -10.14 12.04
N SER A 153 15.75 -9.04 11.59
CA SER A 153 15.60 -7.71 12.19
C SER A 153 14.66 -6.76 11.44
N ARG A 154 14.23 -7.10 10.23
CA ARG A 154 13.44 -6.18 9.39
C ARG A 154 12.73 -6.88 8.23
N VAL A 155 11.81 -6.16 7.61
CA VAL A 155 11.25 -6.50 6.30
C VAL A 155 11.67 -5.41 5.31
N GLU A 156 12.12 -5.81 4.12
CA GLU A 156 12.41 -4.89 3.01
C GLU A 156 11.47 -5.17 1.84
N ILE A 157 10.78 -4.14 1.37
CA ILE A 157 9.92 -4.22 0.18
C ILE A 157 10.53 -3.34 -0.89
N VAL A 158 10.91 -3.94 -2.02
CA VAL A 158 11.62 -3.30 -3.12
C VAL A 158 10.68 -3.12 -4.31
N SER A 159 10.44 -1.88 -4.69
CA SER A 159 9.74 -1.50 -5.91
C SER A 159 10.73 -1.07 -6.99
N LEU A 160 10.51 -1.50 -8.23
CA LEU A 160 11.30 -1.06 -9.38
C LEU A 160 10.86 0.32 -9.87
N GLY A 161 11.82 1.10 -10.33
CA GLY A 161 11.67 2.51 -10.66
C GLY A 161 12.07 3.42 -9.50
N GLY A 162 12.79 4.51 -9.81
CA GLY A 162 13.10 5.57 -8.85
C GLY A 162 11.87 6.44 -8.52
N LEU A 163 12.07 7.54 -7.85
CA LEU A 163 11.02 8.56 -7.70
C LEU A 163 10.64 9.15 -9.06
N MET A 164 9.42 9.63 -9.19
CA MET A 164 9.01 10.38 -10.37
C MET A 164 9.75 11.73 -10.43
N ASP A 165 9.97 12.23 -11.64
CA ASP A 165 10.64 13.51 -11.85
C ASP A 165 9.96 14.64 -11.06
N GLY A 166 10.74 15.39 -10.32
CA GLY A 166 10.26 16.49 -9.49
C GLY A 166 9.71 16.08 -8.12
N ILE A 167 9.72 14.80 -7.78
CA ILE A 167 9.35 14.30 -6.44
C ILE A 167 10.62 13.95 -5.68
N GLU A 168 10.74 14.49 -4.47
CA GLU A 168 11.82 14.18 -3.55
C GLU A 168 11.31 13.36 -2.35
N ILE A 169 12.23 12.74 -1.61
CA ILE A 169 11.90 11.93 -0.45
C ILE A 169 11.14 12.74 0.63
N ASN A 170 11.47 14.02 0.78
CA ASN A 170 10.79 14.90 1.73
C ASN A 170 9.34 15.16 1.33
N ASP A 171 9.02 15.19 0.03
CA ASP A 171 7.65 15.35 -0.44
C ASP A 171 6.81 14.14 -0.02
N LEU A 172 7.37 12.93 -0.13
CA LEU A 172 6.72 11.70 0.31
C LEU A 172 6.45 11.71 1.81
N LEU A 173 7.42 12.15 2.62
CA LEU A 173 7.26 12.27 4.08
C LEU A 173 6.23 13.34 4.46
N ASN A 174 6.08 14.38 3.66
CA ASN A 174 5.06 15.42 3.82
C ASN A 174 3.66 14.99 3.33
N GLY A 175 3.52 13.74 2.84
CA GLY A 175 2.25 13.19 2.36
C GLY A 175 1.93 13.54 0.90
N ILE A 176 2.88 14.08 0.14
CA ILE A 176 2.72 14.27 -1.29
C ILE A 176 3.01 12.93 -1.97
N SER A 177 1.97 12.30 -2.50
CA SER A 177 2.10 11.05 -3.23
C SER A 177 1.37 11.18 -4.57
N GLN A 178 2.12 10.98 -5.64
CA GLN A 178 1.57 10.90 -6.98
C GLN A 178 1.79 9.46 -7.49
N PRO A 179 0.72 8.66 -7.65
CA PRO A 179 0.88 7.29 -8.12
C PRO A 179 1.40 7.30 -9.57
N ARG A 180 2.43 6.46 -9.83
CA ARG A 180 2.95 6.25 -11.18
C ARG A 180 1.91 5.58 -12.09
N ASN A 181 1.02 4.79 -11.49
CA ASN A 181 -0.04 4.05 -12.15
C ASN A 181 -1.41 4.49 -11.62
N PRO A 182 -1.94 5.65 -12.05
CA PRO A 182 -3.12 6.26 -11.45
C PRO A 182 -4.41 5.46 -11.67
N ARG A 183 -4.58 4.80 -12.82
CA ARG A 183 -5.75 3.93 -13.08
C ARG A 183 -5.74 2.69 -12.19
N LEU A 184 -4.56 2.09 -12.00
CA LEU A 184 -4.39 0.99 -11.07
C LEU A 184 -4.67 1.42 -9.63
N ALA A 185 -4.23 2.61 -9.24
CA ALA A 185 -4.49 3.16 -7.91
C ALA A 185 -5.98 3.37 -7.66
N GLU A 186 -6.72 3.89 -8.63
CA GLU A 186 -8.17 4.05 -8.54
C GLU A 186 -8.88 2.68 -8.39
N LEU A 187 -8.47 1.69 -9.18
CA LEU A 187 -9.03 0.34 -9.10
C LEU A 187 -8.74 -0.30 -7.73
N PHE A 188 -7.53 -0.15 -7.22
CA PHE A 188 -7.15 -0.68 -5.91
C PHE A 188 -7.90 0.00 -4.76
N THR A 189 -8.20 1.30 -4.89
CA THR A 189 -9.05 2.00 -3.93
C THR A 189 -10.47 1.44 -3.93
N ARG A 190 -11.05 1.17 -5.09
CA ARG A 190 -12.37 0.52 -5.19
C ARG A 190 -12.41 -0.84 -4.54
N LEU A 191 -11.32 -1.61 -4.64
CA LEU A 191 -11.19 -2.92 -4.00
C LEU A 191 -10.79 -2.85 -2.51
N GLY A 192 -10.58 -1.66 -1.96
CA GLY A 192 -10.22 -1.47 -0.56
C GLY A 192 -8.76 -1.82 -0.23
N PHE A 193 -7.87 -1.88 -1.22
CA PHE A 193 -6.45 -2.08 -0.99
C PHE A 193 -5.75 -0.80 -0.53
N SER A 194 -6.16 0.34 -1.02
CA SER A 194 -5.58 1.65 -0.68
C SER A 194 -6.65 2.69 -0.39
N GLU A 195 -6.27 3.76 0.29
CA GLU A 195 -7.10 4.95 0.49
C GLU A 195 -6.59 6.08 -0.41
N ASN A 196 -7.51 6.87 -0.97
CA ASN A 196 -7.23 7.89 -2.00
C ASN A 196 -6.48 9.15 -1.53
N TYR A 197 -5.86 9.18 -0.33
CA TYR A 197 -5.44 10.46 0.27
C TYR A 197 -3.92 10.70 0.32
N GLY A 198 -3.09 9.92 -0.37
CA GLY A 198 -1.62 10.12 -0.33
C GLY A 198 -1.01 9.95 1.07
N THR A 199 -1.74 9.32 1.99
CA THR A 199 -1.36 9.21 3.39
C THR A 199 -0.54 7.96 3.71
N GLY A 200 -0.27 7.11 2.72
CA GLY A 200 0.30 5.77 2.92
C GLY A 200 1.62 5.77 3.68
N ILE A 201 2.60 6.59 3.25
CA ILE A 201 3.89 6.67 3.95
C ILE A 201 3.74 7.25 5.35
N ARG A 202 2.89 8.26 5.52
CA ARG A 202 2.62 8.82 6.85
C ARG A 202 2.00 7.77 7.78
N ARG A 203 1.05 6.97 7.30
CA ARG A 203 0.47 5.85 8.07
C ARG A 203 1.52 4.84 8.48
N ILE A 204 2.43 4.48 7.56
CA ILE A 204 3.55 3.60 7.91
C ILE A 204 4.37 4.19 9.06
N MET A 205 4.69 5.48 9.02
CA MET A 205 5.44 6.13 10.09
C MET A 205 4.65 6.20 11.41
N GLU A 206 3.35 6.51 11.35
CA GLU A 206 2.45 6.56 12.51
C GLU A 206 2.34 5.19 13.23
N GLU A 207 2.38 4.07 12.49
CA GLU A 207 2.40 2.72 13.08
C GLU A 207 3.67 2.42 13.90
N TYR A 208 4.71 3.21 13.72
CA TYR A 208 5.98 3.10 14.44
C TYR A 208 6.22 4.21 15.48
N ASP A 209 5.28 5.13 15.72
CA ASP A 209 5.46 6.28 16.61
C ASP A 209 5.89 5.89 18.03
N GLU A 210 5.47 4.73 18.52
CA GLU A 210 5.83 4.22 19.85
C GLU A 210 7.03 3.24 19.81
N ALA A 211 7.59 2.97 18.63
CA ALA A 211 8.70 2.04 18.47
C ALA A 211 10.05 2.75 18.63
N SER A 212 11.06 2.00 19.08
CA SER A 212 12.44 2.50 19.18
C SER A 212 13.12 2.68 17.81
N ASP A 213 12.61 1.99 16.80
CA ASP A 213 13.18 1.95 15.46
C ASP A 213 12.17 2.48 14.45
N ASN A 214 12.61 3.37 13.56
CA ASN A 214 11.75 4.00 12.57
C ASN A 214 11.91 3.36 11.18
N PRO A 215 10.83 3.28 10.38
CA PRO A 215 10.91 2.90 8.99
C PRO A 215 11.86 3.80 8.20
N GLN A 216 12.48 3.23 7.17
CA GLN A 216 13.39 3.95 6.28
C GLN A 216 12.94 3.79 4.83
N ILE A 217 13.08 4.87 4.06
CA ILE A 217 12.89 4.85 2.61
C ILE A 217 14.26 5.04 1.98
N ARG A 218 14.72 4.04 1.22
CA ARG A 218 15.97 4.11 0.46
C ARG A 218 15.62 4.31 -1.01
N VAL A 219 16.09 5.39 -1.58
CA VAL A 219 15.81 5.77 -2.97
C VAL A 219 17.05 5.61 -3.80
N GLY A 220 16.97 4.77 -4.83
CA GLY A 220 17.95 4.63 -5.90
C GLY A 220 17.42 5.20 -7.20
N THR A 221 18.26 5.20 -8.24
CA THR A 221 17.87 5.65 -9.59
C THR A 221 16.83 4.74 -10.25
N SER A 222 16.83 3.44 -9.89
CA SER A 222 15.97 2.43 -10.51
C SER A 222 15.18 1.59 -9.50
N SER A 223 15.15 1.99 -8.24
CA SER A 223 14.39 1.30 -7.20
C SER A 223 14.08 2.20 -6.00
N VAL A 224 13.00 1.89 -5.33
CA VAL A 224 12.66 2.42 -4.01
C VAL A 224 12.50 1.23 -3.06
N VAL A 225 13.15 1.30 -1.90
CA VAL A 225 13.08 0.26 -0.88
C VAL A 225 12.44 0.84 0.38
N MET A 226 11.33 0.25 0.80
CA MET A 226 10.76 0.49 2.11
C MET A 226 11.35 -0.52 3.09
N VAL A 227 12.03 -0.03 4.12
CA VAL A 227 12.61 -0.84 5.21
C VAL A 227 11.76 -0.68 6.45
N LEU A 228 11.17 -1.76 6.91
CA LEU A 228 10.32 -1.83 8.09
C LEU A 228 11.08 -2.60 9.17
N PRO A 229 11.64 -1.92 10.18
CA PRO A 229 12.38 -2.60 11.23
C PRO A 229 11.44 -3.44 12.10
N LEU A 230 11.95 -4.55 12.60
CA LEU A 230 11.28 -5.30 13.65
C LEU A 230 11.45 -4.55 14.97
N PRO A 231 10.39 -4.09 15.64
CA PRO A 231 10.52 -3.34 16.90
C PRO A 231 11.35 -4.09 17.94
N SER A 232 12.20 -3.38 18.66
CA SER A 232 13.14 -3.97 19.64
C SER A 232 12.44 -4.57 20.86
N GLN A 233 11.20 -4.15 21.14
CA GLN A 233 10.35 -4.68 22.19
C GLN A 233 9.00 -5.11 21.64
N PRO A 234 8.32 -6.11 22.25
CA PRO A 234 6.95 -6.44 21.90
C PRO A 234 6.08 -5.20 22.07
N SER A 235 5.29 -4.87 21.06
CA SER A 235 4.27 -3.81 21.20
C SER A 235 3.38 -4.14 22.39
N PRO A 236 3.20 -3.25 23.38
CA PRO A 236 2.24 -3.47 24.44
C PRO A 236 0.88 -3.71 23.78
N GLY A 237 0.26 -4.84 24.09
CA GLY A 237 -0.95 -5.31 23.46
C GLY A 237 -1.97 -4.20 23.35
N GLY A 238 -2.34 -3.84 22.13
CA GLY A 238 -3.23 -2.74 21.82
C GLY A 238 -4.65 -2.97 22.35
N SER A 239 -4.89 -2.53 23.55
CA SER A 239 -6.22 -2.26 24.09
C SER A 239 -6.39 -0.76 24.14
N ARG A 240 -6.67 -0.11 23.01
CA ARG A 240 -7.26 1.21 23.03
C ARG A 240 -8.75 1.08 23.36
N THR A 241 -9.08 0.99 24.66
CA THR A 241 -10.39 1.41 25.13
C THR A 241 -10.51 2.91 24.85
N ARG A 242 -11.37 3.28 23.94
CA ARG A 242 -11.85 4.65 23.81
C ARG A 242 -12.35 5.10 25.17
N GLY A 243 -11.58 5.94 25.85
CA GLY A 243 -12.00 6.62 27.05
C GLY A 243 -13.18 7.52 26.73
N ASP A 244 -14.31 7.12 27.26
CA ASP A 244 -15.55 7.86 27.28
C ASP A 244 -15.31 9.19 28.05
N ALA A 245 -15.41 10.30 27.33
CA ALA A 245 -15.36 11.63 27.91
C ALA A 245 -16.69 11.92 28.57
N THR A 246 -16.91 11.44 29.78
CA THR A 246 -18.01 11.87 30.64
C THR A 246 -17.72 13.25 31.23
N LYS A 247 -18.48 14.20 30.77
CA LYS A 247 -18.73 15.48 31.42
C LYS A 247 -19.09 15.27 32.90
N GLY A 248 -18.27 15.74 33.80
CA GLY A 248 -18.62 15.98 35.18
C GLY A 248 -18.77 17.48 35.42
N GLY A 249 -19.94 18.00 35.15
CA GLY A 249 -20.34 19.27 35.72
C GLY A 249 -20.79 19.03 37.14
N SER A 250 -20.40 19.84 38.05
CA SER A 250 -21.16 20.07 39.27
C SER A 250 -20.96 21.47 39.78
N ALA A 251 -22.09 22.03 39.85
CA ALA A 251 -22.46 23.27 40.40
C ALA A 251 -22.32 23.32 41.95
N GLN A 252 -22.17 24.53 42.44
CA GLN A 252 -22.88 25.07 43.60
C GLN A 252 -22.46 24.64 45.01
N GLY A 253 -22.18 25.58 45.72
CA GLY A 253 -22.36 25.68 47.15
C GLY A 253 -22.40 27.15 47.53
N ALA A 254 -23.55 27.74 47.47
CA ALA A 254 -23.86 29.02 48.09
C ALA A 254 -24.22 28.77 49.52
N ASP A 255 -24.33 29.89 50.24
CA ASP A 255 -24.87 30.15 51.58
C ASP A 255 -23.75 30.20 52.66
N GLY A 256 -23.68 31.23 53.38
CA GLY A 256 -24.65 32.29 53.74
C GLY A 256 -24.43 32.60 55.19
N HIS A 257 -24.69 33.83 55.50
CA HIS A 257 -24.99 34.29 56.86
C HIS A 257 -23.84 34.40 57.87
N ASP A 258 -23.72 35.33 58.64
CA ASP A 258 -24.51 36.53 59.07
C ASP A 258 -23.72 37.22 60.23
N ALA A 259 -23.99 38.46 60.36
CA ALA A 259 -24.01 39.19 61.60
C ALA A 259 -22.71 39.52 62.40
N ALA A 260 -22.37 40.70 62.38
CA ALA A 260 -22.45 41.72 63.44
C ALA A 260 -21.70 42.98 63.00
#